data_ac195c20aa00edf2847d3f26de6a627e
#
_entry.id   ac195c20aa00edf2847d3f26de6a627e
#
_cell.length_a   1.000
_cell.length_b   1.000
_cell.length_c   1.000
_cell.angle_alpha   90.00
_cell.angle_beta   90.00
_cell.angle_gamma   90.00
#
_symmetry.space_group_name_H-M   'P 1'
#
loop_
_entity.id
_entity.type
_entity.pdbx_description
1 polymer ?
#
loop_
_entity_poly.entity_id
_entity_poly.type
_entity_poly.pdbx_seq_one_letter_code
_entity_poly.pdbx_strand_id
1 'polypeptide(L)'
;MKANTYARGIVTAALAAATMSVFAQGIHPQRFKHLARAMSQQWYASTEARQAADSAMRYQYPCGGWAKNHDWHILENTEKMTERTAILAQIDRNESLGATIDNGATTHEMMLLANVYAAANNDRTVKRRQLKRLRDAFIRAVDYLIEAQYDNGGWPQFYPFKPANNEGHPFYSDHITFNDDAMVSVMLLLRNIYEGKQPYEAMNLSEQQKQRAKEAFQRGIQCILDCQIKKDGRLTVWCQQHDEKTLLPAPARAYELASFTGSHETASILELLMSVEQPSDSIVTAVTAAVEWLQQHTLQDAVIEVFVNAEGKHDRRLVHRFGHHLWARYYDLQTEEPYVCDRDGIPQPSLEYIGYERRNGYGWYGTQPQDIIDRFPAWLDSVRNNAQ
;
A
#
# COMPACT_ATOMS: atom_id res chain seq x y z
N MET A 1 -13.84 -4.34 -74.39
CA MET A 1 -13.33 -5.29 -73.38
C MET A 1 -12.05 -4.69 -72.74
N LYS A 2 -12.14 -4.02 -71.61
CA LYS A 2 -11.10 -3.70 -70.63
C LYS A 2 -11.67 -2.72 -69.60
N ALA A 3 -12.40 -3.23 -68.67
CA ALA A 3 -12.73 -2.58 -67.40
C ALA A 3 -13.04 -3.69 -66.43
N ASN A 4 -12.13 -3.95 -65.48
CA ASN A 4 -12.38 -4.62 -64.19
C ASN A 4 -11.07 -5.20 -63.63
N THR A 5 -10.14 -4.33 -63.27
CA THR A 5 -9.00 -4.82 -62.49
C THR A 5 -8.46 -3.82 -61.44
N TYR A 6 -9.16 -2.71 -61.22
CA TYR A 6 -8.73 -1.66 -60.26
C TYR A 6 -9.56 -1.60 -58.97
N ALA A 7 -10.62 -2.40 -58.83
CA ALA A 7 -11.52 -2.31 -57.67
C ALA A 7 -11.17 -3.27 -56.50
N ARG A 8 -10.22 -4.21 -56.66
CA ARG A 8 -9.86 -5.17 -55.60
C ARG A 8 -8.63 -4.80 -54.76
N GLY A 9 -7.82 -3.84 -55.20
CA GLY A 9 -6.62 -3.41 -54.50
C GLY A 9 -6.83 -2.37 -53.42
N ILE A 10 -7.94 -1.61 -53.47
CA ILE A 10 -8.21 -0.47 -52.58
C ILE A 10 -8.91 -0.93 -51.30
N VAL A 11 -9.68 -2.03 -51.33
CA VAL A 11 -10.43 -2.49 -50.18
C VAL A 11 -9.50 -3.25 -49.16
N THR A 12 -8.43 -3.87 -49.64
CA THR A 12 -7.48 -4.56 -48.76
C THR A 12 -6.50 -3.61 -48.05
N ALA A 13 -6.18 -2.47 -48.65
CA ALA A 13 -5.33 -1.47 -48.02
C ALA A 13 -6.10 -0.63 -46.99
N ALA A 14 -7.40 -0.41 -47.18
CA ALA A 14 -8.24 0.30 -46.19
C ALA A 14 -8.55 -0.54 -44.94
N LEU A 15 -8.67 -1.87 -45.06
CA LEU A 15 -8.85 -2.77 -43.90
C LEU A 15 -7.55 -2.92 -43.10
N ALA A 16 -6.38 -2.92 -43.73
CA ALA A 16 -5.09 -2.99 -43.04
C ALA A 16 -4.75 -1.68 -42.30
N ALA A 17 -5.16 -0.53 -42.86
CA ALA A 17 -5.01 0.77 -42.21
C ALA A 17 -6.00 0.98 -41.04
N ALA A 18 -7.23 0.43 -41.15
CA ALA A 18 -8.22 0.50 -40.07
C ALA A 18 -7.87 -0.41 -38.87
N THR A 19 -7.19 -1.54 -39.11
CA THR A 19 -6.71 -2.43 -38.03
C THR A 19 -5.46 -1.90 -37.34
N MET A 20 -4.62 -1.10 -38.01
CA MET A 20 -3.46 -0.44 -37.38
C MET A 20 -3.86 0.81 -36.56
N SER A 21 -4.97 1.48 -36.86
CA SER A 21 -5.41 2.65 -36.12
C SER A 21 -6.12 2.34 -34.78
N VAL A 22 -6.54 1.11 -34.56
CA VAL A 22 -7.13 0.67 -33.29
C VAL A 22 -6.06 0.33 -32.25
N PHE A 23 -4.81 0.08 -32.67
CA PHE A 23 -3.67 -0.14 -31.75
C PHE A 23 -2.87 1.15 -31.42
N ALA A 24 -3.24 2.29 -31.98
CA ALA A 24 -2.56 3.57 -31.76
C ALA A 24 -3.33 4.55 -30.85
N GLN A 25 -4.43 4.15 -30.23
CA GLN A 25 -4.95 4.85 -29.06
C GLN A 25 -4.09 4.40 -27.87
N GLY A 26 -3.16 5.27 -27.48
CA GLY A 26 -2.21 5.03 -26.42
C GLY A 26 -2.92 4.51 -25.18
N ILE A 27 -2.66 3.26 -24.85
CA ILE A 27 -2.88 2.74 -23.51
C ILE A 27 -2.03 3.64 -22.62
N HIS A 28 -2.66 4.57 -21.89
CA HIS A 28 -1.98 5.29 -20.84
C HIS A 28 -1.26 4.24 -19.99
N PRO A 29 0.07 4.32 -19.81
CA PRO A 29 0.80 3.29 -19.08
C PRO A 29 0.18 3.20 -17.69
N GLN A 30 -0.42 2.04 -17.42
CA GLN A 30 -1.06 1.81 -16.13
C GLN A 30 0.02 1.80 -15.05
N ARG A 31 -0.29 2.36 -13.88
CA ARG A 31 0.64 2.35 -12.75
C ARG A 31 0.99 0.91 -12.35
N PHE A 32 2.21 0.69 -11.92
CA PHE A 32 2.72 -0.63 -11.51
C PHE A 32 1.82 -1.31 -10.45
N LYS A 33 1.29 -0.53 -9.51
CA LYS A 33 0.28 -0.99 -8.54
C LYS A 33 -0.92 -1.68 -9.22
N HIS A 34 -1.40 -1.17 -10.34
CA HIS A 34 -2.50 -1.78 -11.08
C HIS A 34 -2.07 -3.08 -11.73
N LEU A 35 -0.90 -3.12 -12.36
CA LEU A 35 -0.34 -4.35 -12.94
C LEU A 35 -0.15 -5.45 -11.90
N ALA A 36 0.21 -5.09 -10.68
CA ALA A 36 0.43 -6.04 -9.59
C ALA A 36 -0.88 -6.67 -9.08
N ARG A 37 -2.01 -5.93 -9.09
CA ARG A 37 -3.20 -6.27 -8.30
C ARG A 37 -4.47 -6.53 -9.12
N ALA A 38 -4.60 -5.94 -10.29
CA ALA A 38 -5.91 -5.76 -10.94
C ALA A 38 -5.97 -6.22 -12.40
N MET A 39 -4.94 -6.91 -12.91
CA MET A 39 -4.95 -7.44 -14.26
C MET A 39 -5.67 -8.79 -14.33
N SER A 40 -6.13 -9.16 -15.53
CA SER A 40 -6.75 -10.45 -15.77
C SER A 40 -5.74 -11.60 -15.72
N GLN A 41 -6.19 -12.82 -15.42
CA GLN A 41 -5.35 -14.02 -15.49
C GLN A 41 -4.73 -14.23 -16.90
N GLN A 42 -5.46 -13.84 -17.94
CA GLN A 42 -4.94 -13.90 -19.32
C GLN A 42 -3.75 -12.92 -19.50
N TRP A 43 -3.83 -11.73 -18.92
CA TRP A 43 -2.71 -10.78 -18.96
C TRP A 43 -1.50 -11.33 -18.19
N TYR A 44 -1.69 -11.87 -16.98
CA TYR A 44 -0.59 -12.44 -16.20
C TYR A 44 0.13 -13.59 -16.93
N ALA A 45 -0.58 -14.35 -17.79
CA ALA A 45 0.02 -15.38 -18.65
C ALA A 45 0.77 -14.80 -19.87
N SER A 46 0.63 -13.53 -20.19
CA SER A 46 1.17 -12.90 -21.39
C SER A 46 2.69 -12.72 -21.35
N THR A 47 3.28 -12.48 -22.52
CA THR A 47 4.69 -12.09 -22.63
C THR A 47 4.95 -10.71 -22.01
N GLU A 48 3.99 -9.79 -22.11
CA GLU A 48 4.08 -8.45 -21.52
C GLU A 48 4.19 -8.52 -19.98
N ALA A 49 3.37 -9.33 -19.34
CA ALA A 49 3.43 -9.52 -17.88
C ALA A 49 4.79 -10.10 -17.45
N ARG A 50 5.32 -11.07 -18.20
CA ARG A 50 6.67 -11.62 -17.94
C ARG A 50 7.78 -10.57 -18.11
N GLN A 51 7.67 -9.68 -19.10
CA GLN A 51 8.61 -8.58 -19.29
C GLN A 51 8.53 -7.57 -18.14
N ALA A 52 7.32 -7.23 -17.68
CA ALA A 52 7.10 -6.37 -16.51
C ALA A 52 7.73 -6.98 -15.24
N ALA A 53 7.54 -8.28 -15.02
CA ALA A 53 8.14 -9.01 -13.90
C ALA A 53 9.69 -9.10 -14.03
N ASP A 54 10.23 -9.36 -15.23
CA ASP A 54 11.67 -9.35 -15.46
C ASP A 54 12.28 -7.96 -15.20
N SER A 55 11.56 -6.89 -15.57
CA SER A 55 11.96 -5.53 -15.25
C SER A 55 11.96 -5.26 -13.74
N ALA A 56 10.89 -5.62 -13.03
CA ALA A 56 10.83 -5.49 -11.57
C ALA A 56 11.98 -6.23 -10.88
N MET A 57 12.24 -7.50 -11.26
CA MET A 57 13.35 -8.28 -10.70
C MET A 57 14.73 -7.65 -10.91
N ARG A 58 14.92 -6.89 -11.99
CA ARG A 58 16.18 -6.19 -12.25
C ARG A 58 16.51 -5.14 -11.20
N TYR A 59 15.48 -4.56 -10.57
CA TYR A 59 15.61 -3.51 -9.54
C TYR A 59 15.41 -4.04 -8.12
N GLN A 60 15.36 -5.35 -7.93
CA GLN A 60 15.35 -5.95 -6.60
C GLN A 60 16.71 -5.73 -5.93
N TYR A 61 16.71 -5.11 -4.77
CA TYR A 61 17.91 -4.96 -3.97
C TYR A 61 18.48 -6.31 -3.47
N PRO A 62 19.78 -6.38 -3.13
CA PRO A 62 20.39 -7.60 -2.58
C PRO A 62 19.68 -8.14 -1.34
N CYS A 63 19.15 -7.27 -0.48
CA CYS A 63 18.33 -7.69 0.68
C CYS A 63 17.01 -8.36 0.31
N GLY A 64 16.51 -8.20 -0.93
CA GLY A 64 15.25 -8.78 -1.39
C GLY A 64 14.08 -7.80 -1.54
N GLY A 65 14.18 -6.58 -1.00
CA GLY A 65 13.18 -5.53 -1.12
C GLY A 65 13.33 -4.66 -2.38
N TRP A 66 12.42 -3.68 -2.54
CA TRP A 66 12.42 -2.70 -3.63
C TRP A 66 12.26 -1.27 -3.10
N ALA A 67 12.69 -0.30 -3.92
CA ALA A 67 12.41 1.11 -3.70
C ALA A 67 10.97 1.45 -4.06
N LYS A 68 10.40 2.49 -3.41
CA LYS A 68 9.02 2.93 -3.64
C LYS A 68 8.85 3.84 -4.85
N ASN A 69 7.60 3.96 -5.31
CA ASN A 69 7.15 4.94 -6.30
C ASN A 69 7.76 4.77 -7.69
N HIS A 70 8.02 3.54 -8.12
CA HIS A 70 8.52 3.23 -9.46
C HIS A 70 7.52 2.38 -10.25
N ASP A 71 7.31 2.77 -11.51
CA ASP A 71 6.58 1.98 -12.51
C ASP A 71 7.61 1.20 -13.33
N TRP A 72 8.13 0.09 -12.78
CA TRP A 72 9.27 -0.68 -13.29
C TRP A 72 9.14 -1.15 -14.75
N HIS A 73 7.91 -1.30 -15.25
CA HIS A 73 7.62 -1.72 -16.61
C HIS A 73 7.82 -0.61 -17.66
N ILE A 74 7.89 0.66 -17.21
CA ILE A 74 8.13 1.83 -18.07
C ILE A 74 9.61 2.14 -18.02
N LEU A 75 10.35 1.73 -19.04
CA LEU A 75 11.82 1.82 -19.05
C LEU A 75 12.38 3.06 -19.74
N GLU A 76 11.57 3.76 -20.56
CA GLU A 76 12.02 4.88 -21.39
C GLU A 76 11.40 6.21 -20.91
N ASN A 77 12.18 7.28 -21.03
CA ASN A 77 11.78 8.68 -20.83
C ASN A 77 11.02 8.98 -19.54
N THR A 78 11.42 8.42 -18.41
CA THR A 78 10.81 8.70 -17.11
C THR A 78 11.66 9.69 -16.32
N GLU A 79 11.01 10.59 -15.60
CA GLU A 79 11.63 11.50 -14.62
C GLU A 79 12.48 10.74 -13.57
N LYS A 80 12.22 9.45 -13.42
CA LYS A 80 12.88 8.56 -12.44
C LYS A 80 14.07 7.76 -12.99
N MET A 81 14.54 8.04 -14.21
CA MET A 81 15.68 7.32 -14.76
C MET A 81 16.97 7.49 -13.96
N THR A 82 17.21 8.69 -13.41
CA THR A 82 18.38 8.96 -12.54
C THR A 82 18.32 8.11 -11.27
N GLU A 83 17.14 8.07 -10.61
CA GLU A 83 16.92 7.24 -9.42
C GLU A 83 17.12 5.76 -9.72
N ARG A 84 16.58 5.27 -10.84
CA ARG A 84 16.76 3.88 -11.28
C ARG A 84 18.22 3.53 -11.56
N THR A 85 18.99 4.45 -12.16
CA THR A 85 20.42 4.28 -12.36
C THR A 85 21.15 4.19 -11.02
N ALA A 86 20.79 5.01 -10.05
CA ALA A 86 21.37 4.95 -8.71
C ALA A 86 21.03 3.62 -7.99
N ILE A 87 19.79 3.12 -8.15
CA ILE A 87 19.40 1.80 -7.63
C ILE A 87 20.26 0.68 -8.25
N LEU A 88 20.43 0.67 -9.57
CA LEU A 88 21.27 -0.34 -10.24
C LEU A 88 22.73 -0.27 -9.75
N ALA A 89 23.27 0.93 -9.58
CA ALA A 89 24.62 1.13 -9.04
C ALA A 89 24.77 0.61 -7.59
N GLN A 90 23.72 0.72 -6.77
CA GLN A 90 23.70 0.12 -5.43
C GLN A 90 23.67 -1.41 -5.49
N ILE A 91 22.82 -1.97 -6.38
CA ILE A 91 22.73 -3.42 -6.60
C ILE A 91 24.08 -3.98 -7.02
N ASP A 92 24.77 -3.31 -7.97
CA ASP A 92 26.09 -3.70 -8.45
C ASP A 92 27.17 -3.67 -7.34
N ARG A 93 27.03 -2.74 -6.36
CA ARG A 93 27.91 -2.69 -5.18
C ARG A 93 27.46 -3.57 -4.01
N ASN A 94 26.42 -4.39 -4.20
CA ASN A 94 25.81 -5.21 -3.15
C ASN A 94 25.26 -4.37 -1.97
N GLU A 95 24.68 -3.21 -2.26
CA GLU A 95 24.06 -2.30 -1.27
C GLU A 95 22.54 -2.35 -1.39
N SER A 96 21.83 -2.05 -0.28
CA SER A 96 20.36 -2.16 -0.20
C SER A 96 19.69 -0.90 0.39
N LEU A 97 20.34 0.24 0.32
CA LEU A 97 19.80 1.49 0.87
C LEU A 97 18.58 1.97 0.07
N GLY A 98 17.42 2.02 0.70
CA GLY A 98 16.19 2.49 0.07
C GLY A 98 15.14 1.40 -0.19
N ALA A 99 15.43 0.16 0.12
CA ALA A 99 14.41 -0.89 0.17
C ALA A 99 13.37 -0.54 1.25
N THR A 100 12.07 -0.73 0.96
CA THR A 100 10.99 -0.22 1.80
C THR A 100 9.70 -1.02 1.60
N ILE A 101 8.80 -0.90 2.59
CA ILE A 101 7.42 -1.37 2.50
C ILE A 101 6.42 -0.23 2.25
N ASP A 102 6.88 1.00 2.21
CA ASP A 102 6.06 2.20 2.05
C ASP A 102 5.39 2.29 0.66
N ASN A 103 4.17 2.83 0.58
CA ASN A 103 3.37 2.96 -0.65
C ASN A 103 3.17 1.63 -1.41
N GLY A 104 3.20 0.50 -0.68
CA GLY A 104 3.08 -0.83 -1.24
C GLY A 104 4.32 -1.33 -1.99
N ALA A 105 5.46 -0.64 -1.86
CA ALA A 105 6.73 -1.17 -2.37
C ALA A 105 7.03 -2.53 -1.73
N THR A 106 7.77 -3.36 -2.41
CA THR A 106 8.05 -4.75 -2.09
C THR A 106 6.80 -5.64 -2.18
N THR A 107 5.69 -5.27 -1.55
CA THR A 107 4.45 -6.09 -1.60
C THR A 107 3.83 -6.14 -2.99
N HIS A 108 3.80 -5.03 -3.74
CA HIS A 108 3.29 -5.01 -5.11
C HIS A 108 4.20 -5.79 -6.07
N GLU A 109 5.51 -5.69 -5.93
CA GLU A 109 6.46 -6.48 -6.71
C GLU A 109 6.24 -7.98 -6.44
N MET A 110 6.12 -8.39 -5.19
CA MET A 110 5.81 -9.78 -4.81
C MET A 110 4.48 -10.26 -5.40
N MET A 111 3.43 -9.44 -5.36
CA MET A 111 2.14 -9.77 -5.97
C MET A 111 2.25 -10.00 -7.48
N LEU A 112 2.97 -9.12 -8.19
CA LEU A 112 3.21 -9.29 -9.64
C LEU A 112 3.95 -10.59 -9.92
N LEU A 113 5.06 -10.85 -9.20
CA LEU A 113 5.86 -12.06 -9.38
C LEU A 113 5.01 -13.32 -9.14
N ALA A 114 4.17 -13.33 -8.11
CA ALA A 114 3.31 -14.46 -7.77
C ALA A 114 2.23 -14.68 -8.84
N ASN A 115 1.54 -13.63 -9.28
CA ASN A 115 0.52 -13.73 -10.32
C ASN A 115 1.10 -14.23 -11.65
N VAL A 116 2.23 -13.67 -12.08
CA VAL A 116 2.90 -14.09 -13.32
C VAL A 116 3.40 -15.53 -13.21
N TYR A 117 3.98 -15.92 -12.07
CA TYR A 117 4.44 -17.28 -11.84
C TYR A 117 3.26 -18.27 -11.88
N ALA A 118 2.19 -18.00 -11.14
CA ALA A 118 1.01 -18.86 -11.09
C ALA A 118 0.39 -19.08 -12.48
N ALA A 119 0.26 -18.00 -13.27
CA ALA A 119 -0.27 -18.06 -14.62
C ALA A 119 0.64 -18.79 -15.62
N ALA A 120 1.96 -18.72 -15.44
CA ALA A 120 2.96 -19.26 -16.38
C ALA A 120 3.50 -20.65 -15.99
N ASN A 121 3.32 -21.10 -14.75
CA ASN A 121 3.98 -22.31 -14.23
C ASN A 121 3.60 -23.61 -14.98
N ASN A 122 2.37 -23.68 -15.50
CA ASN A 122 1.88 -24.83 -16.26
C ASN A 122 2.05 -24.69 -17.78
N ASP A 123 2.56 -23.54 -18.25
CA ASP A 123 2.82 -23.30 -19.67
C ASP A 123 4.18 -23.88 -20.06
N ARG A 124 4.15 -24.93 -20.91
CA ARG A 124 5.36 -25.60 -21.40
C ARG A 124 6.21 -24.75 -22.34
N THR A 125 5.69 -23.66 -22.87
CA THR A 125 6.41 -22.73 -23.73
C THR A 125 7.30 -21.76 -22.93
N VAL A 126 7.01 -21.57 -21.64
CA VAL A 126 7.79 -20.71 -20.75
C VAL A 126 9.04 -21.43 -20.25
N LYS A 127 10.18 -20.78 -20.39
CA LYS A 127 11.47 -21.35 -19.99
C LYS A 127 11.51 -21.58 -18.47
N ARG A 128 11.85 -22.79 -18.04
CA ARG A 128 11.99 -23.15 -16.61
C ARG A 128 12.97 -22.24 -15.87
N ARG A 129 14.03 -21.75 -16.54
CA ARG A 129 14.95 -20.77 -15.95
C ARG A 129 14.27 -19.45 -15.58
N GLN A 130 13.29 -18.97 -16.39
CA GLN A 130 12.55 -17.76 -16.09
C GLN A 130 11.65 -17.96 -14.86
N LEU A 131 10.90 -19.07 -14.81
CA LEU A 131 10.07 -19.43 -13.66
C LEU A 131 10.90 -19.55 -12.37
N LYS A 132 12.09 -20.19 -12.45
CA LYS A 132 12.99 -20.27 -11.30
C LYS A 132 13.43 -18.89 -10.81
N ARG A 133 13.78 -17.95 -11.70
CA ARG A 133 14.16 -16.57 -11.32
C ARG A 133 13.01 -15.83 -10.62
N LEU A 134 11.79 -15.96 -11.13
CA LEU A 134 10.59 -15.37 -10.52
C LEU A 134 10.41 -15.88 -9.07
N ARG A 135 10.47 -17.21 -8.92
CA ARG A 135 10.33 -17.85 -7.61
C ARG A 135 11.46 -17.47 -6.65
N ASP A 136 12.71 -17.49 -7.11
CA ASP A 136 13.87 -17.13 -6.28
C ASP A 136 13.79 -15.65 -5.82
N ALA A 137 13.35 -14.73 -6.70
CA ALA A 137 13.15 -13.33 -6.35
C ALA A 137 12.03 -13.16 -5.31
N PHE A 138 10.92 -13.89 -5.48
CA PHE A 138 9.83 -13.89 -4.50
C PHE A 138 10.28 -14.41 -3.12
N ILE A 139 11.02 -15.52 -3.08
CA ILE A 139 11.52 -16.09 -1.81
C ILE A 139 12.46 -15.11 -1.10
N ARG A 140 13.39 -14.47 -1.83
CA ARG A 140 14.24 -13.43 -1.23
C ARG A 140 13.43 -12.29 -0.62
N ALA A 141 12.32 -11.93 -1.25
CA ALA A 141 11.45 -10.89 -0.71
C ALA A 141 10.68 -11.36 0.54
N VAL A 142 10.27 -12.63 0.61
CA VAL A 142 9.70 -13.20 1.85
C VAL A 142 10.74 -13.15 2.97
N ASP A 143 11.98 -13.57 2.70
CA ASP A 143 13.06 -13.51 3.69
C ASP A 143 13.34 -12.07 4.13
N TYR A 144 13.36 -11.11 3.19
CA TYR A 144 13.47 -9.68 3.49
C TYR A 144 12.38 -9.18 4.45
N LEU A 145 11.11 -9.50 4.20
CA LEU A 145 10.01 -9.06 5.06
C LEU A 145 10.12 -9.66 6.48
N ILE A 146 10.56 -10.90 6.59
CA ILE A 146 10.73 -11.56 7.90
C ILE A 146 11.95 -11.01 8.64
N GLU A 147 13.05 -10.72 7.94
CA GLU A 147 14.26 -10.14 8.52
C GLU A 147 14.06 -8.68 8.95
N ALA A 148 13.26 -7.91 8.21
CA ALA A 148 12.95 -6.54 8.53
C ALA A 148 12.04 -6.38 9.76
N GLN A 149 11.37 -7.44 10.22
CA GLN A 149 10.47 -7.39 11.36
C GLN A 149 11.24 -7.26 12.67
N TYR A 150 10.85 -6.29 13.50
CA TYR A 150 11.36 -6.15 14.86
C TYR A 150 10.93 -7.31 15.78
N ASP A 151 11.64 -7.51 16.86
CA ASP A 151 11.30 -8.54 17.86
C ASP A 151 9.92 -8.32 18.48
N ASN A 152 9.47 -7.05 18.59
CA ASN A 152 8.13 -6.70 19.04
C ASN A 152 7.04 -6.90 17.98
N GLY A 153 7.40 -7.37 16.78
CA GLY A 153 6.47 -7.69 15.70
C GLY A 153 6.16 -6.55 14.73
N GLY A 154 6.67 -5.33 14.96
CA GLY A 154 6.50 -4.21 14.06
C GLY A 154 7.42 -4.26 12.83
N TRP A 155 7.14 -3.45 11.82
CA TRP A 155 8.02 -3.24 10.67
C TRP A 155 8.42 -1.79 10.52
N PRO A 156 9.72 -1.51 10.27
CA PRO A 156 10.18 -0.18 9.91
C PRO A 156 9.70 0.22 8.52
N GLN A 157 9.66 1.51 8.24
CA GLN A 157 9.33 2.00 6.92
C GLN A 157 10.40 1.62 5.88
N PHE A 158 11.68 1.62 6.26
CA PHE A 158 12.82 1.23 5.43
C PHE A 158 13.69 0.18 6.14
N TYR A 159 14.12 -0.83 5.41
CA TYR A 159 15.08 -1.81 5.88
C TYR A 159 16.00 -2.24 4.71
N PRO A 160 17.35 -2.20 4.84
CA PRO A 160 18.10 -1.57 5.93
C PRO A 160 17.76 -0.10 6.13
N PHE A 161 18.02 0.43 7.34
CA PHE A 161 17.65 1.80 7.68
C PHE A 161 18.29 2.80 6.73
N LYS A 162 17.48 3.73 6.28
CA LYS A 162 17.95 4.84 5.46
C LYS A 162 18.67 5.84 6.36
N PRO A 163 19.94 6.22 6.07
CA PRO A 163 20.65 7.21 6.88
C PRO A 163 19.85 8.52 6.94
N ALA A 164 19.93 9.22 8.10
CA ALA A 164 19.36 10.55 8.24
C ALA A 164 19.89 11.46 7.13
N ASN A 165 18.99 12.15 6.43
CA ASN A 165 19.42 13.23 5.57
C ASN A 165 19.76 14.45 6.48
N ASN A 166 20.71 15.30 6.05
CA ASN A 166 21.19 16.47 6.80
C ASN A 166 20.15 17.59 6.97
N GLU A 167 18.85 17.32 6.74
CA GLU A 167 17.78 18.32 6.72
C GLU A 167 17.08 18.52 8.07
N GLY A 168 17.58 17.90 9.15
CA GLY A 168 17.09 18.14 10.52
C GLY A 168 15.68 17.61 10.81
N HIS A 169 15.09 16.83 9.93
CA HIS A 169 13.79 16.18 10.17
C HIS A 169 13.94 14.96 11.08
N PRO A 170 12.94 14.68 11.94
CA PRO A 170 12.95 13.47 12.76
C PRO A 170 13.19 12.23 11.90
N PHE A 171 13.99 11.34 12.44
CA PHE A 171 14.36 10.12 11.74
C PHE A 171 13.23 9.10 11.87
N TYR A 172 12.42 8.94 10.85
CA TYR A 172 11.22 8.09 10.88
C TYR A 172 11.37 6.78 10.11
N SER A 173 12.54 6.53 9.52
CA SER A 173 12.74 5.33 8.68
C SER A 173 12.76 4.04 9.47
N ASP A 174 13.07 4.12 10.75
CA ASP A 174 13.12 3.03 11.73
C ASP A 174 11.85 2.91 12.58
N HIS A 175 10.93 3.86 12.53
CA HIS A 175 9.66 3.75 13.25
C HIS A 175 8.79 2.61 12.69
N ILE A 176 8.05 1.93 13.58
CA ILE A 176 6.96 1.03 13.19
C ILE A 176 5.95 1.83 12.38
N THR A 177 5.62 1.38 11.16
CA THR A 177 4.86 2.19 10.22
C THR A 177 3.53 1.58 9.84
N PHE A 178 2.44 2.25 10.22
CA PHE A 178 1.09 1.99 9.71
C PHE A 178 0.73 2.91 8.54
N ASN A 179 1.54 3.97 8.30
CA ASN A 179 1.32 4.94 7.23
C ASN A 179 1.12 4.26 5.88
N ASP A 180 0.10 4.73 5.12
CA ASP A 180 -0.25 4.24 3.78
C ASP A 180 -0.37 2.70 3.71
N ASP A 181 -0.91 2.05 4.75
CA ASP A 181 -1.12 0.60 4.90
C ASP A 181 0.17 -0.24 4.83
N ALA A 182 1.33 0.33 5.08
CA ALA A 182 2.60 -0.35 4.88
C ALA A 182 2.67 -1.68 5.63
N MET A 183 2.54 -1.65 6.96
CA MET A 183 2.57 -2.87 7.79
C MET A 183 1.37 -3.80 7.51
N VAL A 184 0.17 -3.25 7.34
CA VAL A 184 -1.04 -4.03 7.03
C VAL A 184 -0.88 -4.80 5.72
N SER A 185 -0.31 -4.17 4.69
CA SER A 185 -0.05 -4.82 3.39
C SER A 185 0.93 -5.99 3.52
N VAL A 186 1.99 -5.84 4.32
CA VAL A 186 2.93 -6.93 4.63
C VAL A 186 2.22 -8.08 5.34
N MET A 187 1.43 -7.78 6.37
CA MET A 187 0.72 -8.79 7.15
C MET A 187 -0.30 -9.56 6.30
N LEU A 188 -1.07 -8.88 5.44
CA LEU A 188 -2.00 -9.53 4.52
C LEU A 188 -1.27 -10.45 3.52
N LEU A 189 -0.12 -10.03 3.01
CA LEU A 189 0.71 -10.83 2.12
C LEU A 189 1.21 -12.10 2.84
N LEU A 190 1.78 -11.96 4.04
CA LEU A 190 2.28 -13.09 4.83
C LEU A 190 1.15 -14.06 5.20
N ARG A 191 -0.04 -13.55 5.55
CA ARG A 191 -1.22 -14.37 5.78
C ARG A 191 -1.59 -15.20 4.55
N ASN A 192 -1.70 -14.57 3.40
CA ASN A 192 -2.03 -15.26 2.17
C ASN A 192 -0.99 -16.32 1.79
N ILE A 193 0.28 -16.11 2.14
CA ILE A 193 1.37 -17.08 1.94
C ILE A 193 1.16 -18.31 2.84
N TYR A 194 1.00 -18.14 4.16
CA TYR A 194 0.90 -19.31 5.05
C TYR A 194 -0.43 -20.05 4.93
N GLU A 195 -1.50 -19.35 4.54
CA GLU A 195 -2.81 -19.97 4.25
C GLU A 195 -2.85 -20.65 2.88
N GLY A 196 -1.79 -20.54 2.06
CA GLY A 196 -1.75 -21.15 0.73
C GLY A 196 -2.78 -20.57 -0.24
N LYS A 197 -3.10 -19.27 -0.11
CA LYS A 197 -4.03 -18.62 -1.04
C LYS A 197 -3.37 -18.38 -2.40
N GLN A 198 -4.17 -18.53 -3.47
CA GLN A 198 -3.70 -18.12 -4.79
C GLN A 198 -3.46 -16.59 -4.85
N PRO A 199 -2.44 -16.14 -5.58
CA PRO A 199 -1.49 -16.89 -6.41
C PRO A 199 -0.27 -17.46 -5.65
N TYR A 200 -0.15 -17.24 -4.35
CA TYR A 200 1.03 -17.53 -3.53
C TYR A 200 1.27 -19.03 -3.33
N GLU A 201 0.20 -19.83 -3.31
CA GLU A 201 0.30 -21.30 -3.24
C GLU A 201 1.16 -21.86 -4.38
N ALA A 202 1.01 -21.30 -5.60
CA ALA A 202 1.77 -21.73 -6.77
C ALA A 202 3.29 -21.58 -6.59
N MET A 203 3.75 -20.68 -5.71
CA MET A 203 5.16 -20.50 -5.37
C MET A 203 5.77 -21.71 -4.67
N ASN A 204 4.95 -22.63 -4.16
CA ASN A 204 5.36 -23.87 -3.49
C ASN A 204 6.47 -23.63 -2.45
N LEU A 205 6.18 -22.74 -1.47
CA LEU A 205 7.06 -22.50 -0.34
C LEU A 205 7.09 -23.74 0.57
N SER A 206 8.24 -23.94 1.23
CA SER A 206 8.36 -25.01 2.21
C SER A 206 7.49 -24.73 3.44
N GLU A 207 7.13 -25.79 4.17
CA GLU A 207 6.36 -25.63 5.42
C GLU A 207 7.12 -24.76 6.46
N GLN A 208 8.44 -24.82 6.47
CA GLN A 208 9.24 -23.92 7.32
C GLN A 208 9.07 -22.44 6.92
N GLN A 209 9.06 -22.12 5.62
CA GLN A 209 8.82 -20.76 5.15
C GLN A 209 7.41 -20.27 5.49
N LYS A 210 6.41 -21.11 5.29
CA LYS A 210 5.02 -20.82 5.68
C LYS A 210 4.88 -20.61 7.19
N GLN A 211 5.54 -21.44 7.99
CA GLN A 211 5.53 -21.31 9.44
C GLN A 211 6.17 -19.99 9.91
N ARG A 212 7.32 -19.59 9.34
CA ARG A 212 7.94 -18.29 9.61
C ARG A 212 7.02 -17.12 9.23
N ALA A 213 6.31 -17.22 8.11
CA ALA A 213 5.32 -16.21 7.69
C ALA A 213 4.15 -16.11 8.68
N LYS A 214 3.64 -17.27 9.17
CA LYS A 214 2.59 -17.32 10.20
C LYS A 214 3.04 -16.69 11.52
N GLU A 215 4.22 -17.02 11.99
CA GLU A 215 4.79 -16.47 13.22
C GLU A 215 5.00 -14.95 13.10
N ALA A 216 5.49 -14.49 11.94
CA ALA A 216 5.64 -13.06 11.68
C ALA A 216 4.29 -12.32 11.68
N PHE A 217 3.26 -12.91 11.07
CA PHE A 217 1.89 -12.38 11.11
C PHE A 217 1.36 -12.29 12.55
N GLN A 218 1.53 -13.35 13.35
CA GLN A 218 1.06 -13.39 14.74
C GLN A 218 1.75 -12.34 15.61
N ARG A 219 3.09 -12.18 15.48
CA ARG A 219 3.80 -11.09 16.17
C ARG A 219 3.32 -9.70 15.70
N GLY A 220 3.00 -9.54 14.41
CA GLY A 220 2.43 -8.31 13.88
C GLY A 220 1.08 -7.95 14.49
N ILE A 221 0.19 -8.92 14.70
CA ILE A 221 -1.08 -8.72 15.43
C ILE A 221 -0.80 -8.23 16.85
N GLN A 222 0.11 -8.86 17.57
CA GLN A 222 0.46 -8.43 18.94
C GLN A 222 1.02 -7.01 18.94
N CYS A 223 1.90 -6.66 18.01
CA CYS A 223 2.43 -5.30 17.86
C CYS A 223 1.32 -4.27 17.63
N ILE A 224 0.32 -4.57 16.78
CA ILE A 224 -0.84 -3.69 16.57
C ILE A 224 -1.57 -3.46 17.90
N LEU A 225 -1.83 -4.51 18.66
CA LEU A 225 -2.52 -4.39 19.97
C LEU A 225 -1.70 -3.56 20.96
N ASP A 226 -0.39 -3.75 21.00
CA ASP A 226 0.52 -3.04 21.91
C ASP A 226 0.71 -1.56 21.52
N CYS A 227 0.62 -1.24 20.24
CA CYS A 227 0.68 0.13 19.72
C CYS A 227 -0.65 0.91 19.87
N GLN A 228 -1.76 0.25 20.22
CA GLN A 228 -3.04 0.96 20.35
C GLN A 228 -2.95 2.01 21.46
N ILE A 229 -3.25 3.27 21.11
CA ILE A 229 -3.07 4.40 22.01
C ILE A 229 -4.07 4.32 23.16
N LYS A 230 -3.58 4.53 24.38
CA LYS A 230 -4.40 4.68 25.60
C LYS A 230 -4.47 6.13 25.99
N LYS A 231 -5.69 6.67 26.12
CA LYS A 231 -5.95 7.98 26.66
C LYS A 231 -6.87 7.87 27.88
N ASP A 232 -6.48 8.44 28.99
CA ASP A 232 -7.25 8.41 30.25
C ASP A 232 -7.69 6.98 30.66
N GLY A 233 -6.81 6.00 30.42
CA GLY A 233 -7.04 4.60 30.72
C GLY A 233 -7.90 3.84 29.71
N ARG A 234 -8.39 4.48 28.63
CA ARG A 234 -9.19 3.87 27.57
C ARG A 234 -8.36 3.62 26.32
N LEU A 235 -8.56 2.49 25.69
CA LEU A 235 -8.05 2.23 24.34
C LEU A 235 -8.77 3.14 23.33
N THR A 236 -8.03 3.60 22.33
CA THR A 236 -8.55 4.47 21.26
C THR A 236 -8.17 3.89 19.88
N VAL A 237 -7.49 4.65 19.06
CA VAL A 237 -7.00 4.27 17.73
C VAL A 237 -5.46 4.27 17.72
N TRP A 238 -4.86 4.24 16.55
CA TRP A 238 -3.40 4.19 16.36
C TRP A 238 -2.85 5.50 15.82
N CYS A 239 -1.54 5.69 15.93
CA CYS A 239 -0.80 6.68 15.17
C CYS A 239 -0.34 6.07 13.83
N GLN A 240 -0.05 6.91 12.85
CA GLN A 240 0.53 6.47 11.59
C GLN A 240 1.91 5.83 11.75
N GLN A 241 2.66 6.25 12.78
CA GLN A 241 3.95 5.67 13.14
C GLN A 241 4.11 5.61 14.65
N HIS A 242 4.86 4.61 15.11
CA HIS A 242 5.18 4.39 16.50
C HIS A 242 6.68 4.19 16.66
N ASP A 243 7.23 4.71 17.75
CA ASP A 243 8.62 4.47 18.13
C ASP A 243 8.86 2.96 18.33
N GLU A 244 9.90 2.44 17.73
CA GLU A 244 10.18 1.00 17.67
C GLU A 244 10.55 0.37 19.00
N LYS A 245 10.87 1.17 20.04
CA LYS A 245 11.26 0.71 21.38
C LYS A 245 10.15 0.90 22.38
N THR A 246 9.53 2.09 22.38
CA THR A 246 8.52 2.47 23.37
C THR A 246 7.11 2.15 22.95
N LEU A 247 6.87 1.89 21.65
CA LEU A 247 5.57 1.69 21.01
C LEU A 247 4.64 2.92 21.12
N LEU A 248 5.15 4.06 21.56
CA LEU A 248 4.40 5.31 21.66
C LEU A 248 4.25 5.97 20.29
N PRO A 249 3.21 6.79 20.08
CA PRO A 249 3.06 7.59 18.87
C PRO A 249 4.32 8.39 18.55
N ALA A 250 4.77 8.35 17.30
CA ALA A 250 5.97 9.03 16.84
C ALA A 250 5.67 9.90 15.61
N PRO A 251 6.33 11.07 15.48
CA PRO A 251 6.22 11.91 14.31
C PRO A 251 7.02 11.31 13.13
N ALA A 252 6.65 11.71 11.91
CA ALA A 252 7.42 11.39 10.71
C ALA A 252 7.93 12.67 10.03
N ARG A 253 7.29 13.10 8.95
CA ARG A 253 7.62 14.36 8.29
C ARG A 253 7.05 15.55 9.08
N ALA A 254 7.50 16.75 8.79
CA ALA A 254 7.09 17.96 9.53
C ALA A 254 5.56 18.09 9.67
N TYR A 255 4.80 17.71 8.64
CA TYR A 255 3.32 17.75 8.64
C TYR A 255 2.66 16.45 9.14
N GLU A 256 3.43 15.49 9.62
CA GLU A 256 2.98 14.20 10.17
C GLU A 256 3.41 14.11 11.63
N LEU A 257 2.70 14.84 12.46
CA LEU A 257 2.95 14.86 13.90
C LEU A 257 2.47 13.55 14.54
N ALA A 258 2.98 13.24 15.73
CA ALA A 258 2.40 12.18 16.55
C ALA A 258 0.94 12.51 16.87
N SER A 259 0.01 11.64 16.47
CA SER A 259 -1.45 11.92 16.47
C SER A 259 -2.28 10.65 16.56
N PHE A 260 -3.56 10.79 16.89
CA PHE A 260 -4.51 9.73 16.53
C PHE A 260 -4.79 9.79 15.03
N THR A 261 -4.85 8.63 14.36
CA THR A 261 -5.31 8.57 12.97
C THR A 261 -6.79 8.19 12.92
N GLY A 262 -7.60 9.05 12.33
CA GLY A 262 -9.06 8.87 12.31
C GLY A 262 -9.62 8.38 10.98
N SER A 263 -8.80 8.12 9.97
CA SER A 263 -9.31 7.70 8.67
C SER A 263 -8.63 6.42 8.15
N HIS A 264 -7.77 6.56 7.17
CA HIS A 264 -7.26 5.44 6.38
C HIS A 264 -6.48 4.40 7.19
N GLU A 265 -5.51 4.80 7.98
CA GLU A 265 -4.63 3.90 8.74
C GLU A 265 -5.42 3.07 9.76
N THR A 266 -6.23 3.73 10.57
CA THR A 266 -7.08 3.04 11.56
C THR A 266 -8.10 2.12 10.89
N ALA A 267 -8.73 2.55 9.80
CA ALA A 267 -9.68 1.71 9.08
C ALA A 267 -9.02 0.44 8.53
N SER A 268 -7.81 0.54 7.96
CA SER A 268 -7.07 -0.62 7.46
C SER A 268 -6.64 -1.59 8.57
N ILE A 269 -6.22 -1.06 9.72
CA ILE A 269 -5.91 -1.88 10.89
C ILE A 269 -7.16 -2.62 11.37
N LEU A 270 -8.29 -1.92 11.48
CA LEU A 270 -9.57 -2.53 11.90
C LEU A 270 -10.03 -3.60 10.91
N GLU A 271 -9.92 -3.36 9.60
CA GLU A 271 -10.24 -4.35 8.58
C GLU A 271 -9.38 -5.62 8.73
N LEU A 272 -8.08 -5.47 8.98
CA LEU A 272 -7.19 -6.58 9.25
C LEU A 272 -7.61 -7.34 10.51
N LEU A 273 -7.83 -6.65 11.64
CA LEU A 273 -8.20 -7.28 12.91
C LEU A 273 -9.57 -7.98 12.83
N MET A 274 -10.56 -7.36 12.20
CA MET A 274 -11.90 -7.95 12.01
C MET A 274 -11.87 -9.15 11.04
N SER A 275 -10.85 -9.28 10.22
CA SER A 275 -10.68 -10.41 9.30
C SER A 275 -9.95 -11.62 9.92
N VAL A 276 -9.53 -11.54 11.19
CA VAL A 276 -8.91 -12.67 11.90
C VAL A 276 -10.00 -13.69 12.25
N GLU A 277 -9.80 -14.92 11.79
CA GLU A 277 -10.66 -16.04 12.19
C GLU A 277 -10.45 -16.33 13.68
N GLN A 278 -11.55 -16.47 14.44
CA GLN A 278 -11.53 -16.70 15.89
C GLN A 278 -10.66 -15.64 16.63
N PRO A 279 -11.04 -14.35 16.58
CA PRO A 279 -10.29 -13.30 17.22
C PRO A 279 -10.25 -13.49 18.74
N SER A 280 -9.10 -13.23 19.36
CA SER A 280 -8.96 -13.24 20.82
C SER A 280 -9.76 -12.10 21.46
N ASP A 281 -10.05 -12.22 22.76
CA ASP A 281 -10.71 -11.15 23.54
C ASP A 281 -9.96 -9.82 23.45
N SER A 282 -8.64 -9.85 23.34
CA SER A 282 -7.82 -8.66 23.14
C SER A 282 -8.12 -7.97 21.80
N ILE A 283 -8.27 -8.73 20.71
CA ILE A 283 -8.64 -8.21 19.40
C ILE A 283 -10.06 -7.61 19.46
N VAL A 284 -11.01 -8.33 20.07
CA VAL A 284 -12.40 -7.86 20.20
C VAL A 284 -12.45 -6.55 20.99
N THR A 285 -11.72 -6.47 22.09
CA THR A 285 -11.62 -5.26 22.92
C THR A 285 -11.00 -4.10 22.13
N ALA A 286 -9.91 -4.36 21.42
CA ALA A 286 -9.20 -3.36 20.62
C ALA A 286 -10.08 -2.79 19.50
N VAL A 287 -10.77 -3.66 18.76
CA VAL A 287 -11.69 -3.28 17.68
C VAL A 287 -12.86 -2.48 18.24
N THR A 288 -13.49 -2.95 19.32
CA THR A 288 -14.63 -2.26 19.95
C THR A 288 -14.26 -0.85 20.37
N ALA A 289 -13.15 -0.68 21.09
CA ALA A 289 -12.70 0.63 21.56
C ALA A 289 -12.38 1.59 20.40
N ALA A 290 -11.74 1.10 19.35
CA ALA A 290 -11.42 1.93 18.19
C ALA A 290 -12.66 2.34 17.39
N VAL A 291 -13.66 1.45 17.24
CA VAL A 291 -14.93 1.79 16.58
C VAL A 291 -15.70 2.82 17.40
N GLU A 292 -15.77 2.68 18.73
CA GLU A 292 -16.39 3.66 19.60
C GLU A 292 -15.71 5.03 19.48
N TRP A 293 -14.37 5.07 19.44
CA TRP A 293 -13.63 6.30 19.24
C TRP A 293 -13.96 6.94 17.89
N LEU A 294 -13.98 6.16 16.79
CA LEU A 294 -14.31 6.65 15.45
C LEU A 294 -15.74 7.23 15.38
N GLN A 295 -16.72 6.60 16.05
CA GLN A 295 -18.09 7.11 16.12
C GLN A 295 -18.18 8.46 16.85
N GLN A 296 -17.37 8.64 17.90
CA GLN A 296 -17.32 9.89 18.67
C GLN A 296 -16.64 11.04 17.91
N HIS A 297 -15.70 10.71 17.01
CA HIS A 297 -14.88 11.68 16.29
C HIS A 297 -15.27 11.86 14.81
N THR A 298 -16.50 11.48 14.47
CA THR A 298 -17.08 11.70 13.14
C THR A 298 -17.32 13.19 12.89
N LEU A 299 -16.79 13.72 11.79
CA LEU A 299 -17.16 15.03 11.28
C LEU A 299 -18.51 14.91 10.56
N GLN A 300 -19.58 15.24 11.27
CA GLN A 300 -20.94 15.12 10.75
C GLN A 300 -21.25 16.26 9.77
N ASP A 301 -22.10 15.95 8.79
CA ASP A 301 -22.56 16.90 7.77
C ASP A 301 -21.41 17.60 7.02
N ALA A 302 -20.32 16.86 6.77
CA ALA A 302 -19.10 17.40 6.18
C ALA A 302 -18.67 16.62 4.92
N VAL A 303 -18.18 17.34 3.93
CA VAL A 303 -17.62 16.76 2.70
C VAL A 303 -16.47 17.62 2.16
N ILE A 304 -15.52 16.99 1.49
CA ILE A 304 -14.49 17.72 0.74
C ILE A 304 -15.06 18.07 -0.64
N GLU A 305 -15.21 19.36 -0.89
CA GLU A 305 -15.58 19.90 -2.20
C GLU A 305 -14.32 20.21 -3.01
N VAL A 306 -14.30 19.75 -4.26
CA VAL A 306 -13.28 20.13 -5.24
C VAL A 306 -13.88 21.26 -6.11
N PHE A 307 -13.18 22.39 -6.22
CA PHE A 307 -13.61 23.54 -6.99
C PHE A 307 -12.44 24.11 -7.81
N VAL A 308 -12.75 25.00 -8.73
CA VAL A 308 -11.72 25.74 -9.48
C VAL A 308 -11.51 27.09 -8.79
N ASN A 309 -10.27 27.33 -8.34
CA ASN A 309 -9.92 28.59 -7.65
C ASN A 309 -9.74 29.77 -8.64
N ALA A 310 -9.46 30.97 -8.12
CA ALA A 310 -9.28 32.18 -8.92
C ALA A 310 -8.10 32.08 -9.91
N GLU A 311 -7.15 31.18 -9.70
CA GLU A 311 -6.01 30.91 -10.60
C GLU A 311 -6.32 29.87 -11.69
N GLY A 312 -7.57 29.37 -11.75
CA GLY A 312 -7.97 28.31 -12.68
C GLY A 312 -7.49 26.91 -12.31
N LYS A 313 -7.02 26.68 -11.07
CA LYS A 313 -6.53 25.40 -10.59
C LYS A 313 -7.60 24.69 -9.77
N HIS A 314 -7.62 23.35 -9.82
CA HIS A 314 -8.43 22.56 -8.90
C HIS A 314 -7.94 22.76 -7.48
N ASP A 315 -8.83 23.06 -6.57
CA ASP A 315 -8.57 23.27 -5.16
C ASP A 315 -9.60 22.56 -4.28
N ARG A 316 -9.34 22.41 -2.99
CA ARG A 316 -10.14 21.64 -2.05
C ARG A 316 -10.51 22.49 -0.83
N ARG A 317 -11.75 22.30 -0.36
CA ARG A 317 -12.22 22.87 0.90
C ARG A 317 -13.18 21.92 1.62
N LEU A 318 -13.24 22.04 2.92
CA LEU A 318 -14.24 21.38 3.74
C LEU A 318 -15.53 22.21 3.69
N VAL A 319 -16.66 21.58 3.39
CA VAL A 319 -17.96 22.25 3.34
C VAL A 319 -19.03 21.46 4.09
N HIS A 320 -20.00 22.16 4.63
CA HIS A 320 -21.16 21.54 5.25
C HIS A 320 -22.07 20.93 4.17
N ARG A 321 -22.45 19.64 4.39
CA ARG A 321 -23.41 18.93 3.54
C ARG A 321 -24.15 17.90 4.35
N PHE A 322 -25.42 18.14 4.60
CA PHE A 322 -26.29 17.30 5.43
C PHE A 322 -26.23 15.81 5.00
N GLY A 323 -26.13 14.93 6.00
CA GLY A 323 -26.11 13.47 5.83
C GLY A 323 -24.80 12.88 5.33
N HIS A 324 -23.73 13.67 5.20
CA HIS A 324 -22.39 13.17 4.86
C HIS A 324 -21.50 13.13 6.09
N HIS A 325 -20.61 12.13 6.13
CA HIS A 325 -19.69 11.89 7.23
C HIS A 325 -18.26 11.81 6.73
N LEU A 326 -17.33 12.43 7.46
CA LEU A 326 -15.91 12.36 7.23
C LEU A 326 -15.16 12.11 8.54
N TRP A 327 -13.93 11.66 8.40
CA TRP A 327 -12.93 11.62 9.47
C TRP A 327 -11.70 12.37 9.00
N ALA A 328 -11.13 13.19 9.87
CA ALA A 328 -9.81 13.74 9.62
C ALA A 328 -8.77 12.61 9.66
N ARG A 329 -7.69 12.75 8.92
CA ARG A 329 -6.58 11.81 9.01
C ARG A 329 -5.90 11.89 10.36
N TYR A 330 -5.77 13.11 10.91
CA TYR A 330 -5.07 13.37 12.15
C TYR A 330 -5.93 14.12 13.16
N TYR A 331 -5.80 13.69 14.42
CA TYR A 331 -6.38 14.34 15.59
C TYR A 331 -5.29 14.51 16.65
N ASP A 332 -5.29 15.65 17.31
CA ASP A 332 -4.31 15.99 18.33
C ASP A 332 -4.38 15.04 19.54
N LEU A 333 -3.22 14.58 20.03
CA LEU A 333 -3.16 13.59 21.13
C LEU A 333 -3.69 14.12 22.48
N GLN A 334 -3.73 15.44 22.67
CA GLN A 334 -4.20 16.04 23.92
C GLN A 334 -5.68 16.43 23.85
N THR A 335 -6.06 17.15 22.79
CA THR A 335 -7.40 17.73 22.64
C THR A 335 -8.38 16.80 21.92
N GLU A 336 -7.89 15.84 21.14
CA GLU A 336 -8.67 15.00 20.21
C GLU A 336 -9.37 15.81 19.09
N GLU A 337 -8.98 17.06 18.90
CA GLU A 337 -9.51 17.89 17.82
C GLU A 337 -8.82 17.54 16.49
N PRO A 338 -9.56 17.54 15.37
CA PRO A 338 -9.00 17.31 14.05
C PRO A 338 -8.11 18.48 13.63
N TYR A 339 -7.02 18.18 12.93
CA TYR A 339 -6.14 19.20 12.36
C TYR A 339 -5.61 18.83 10.98
N VAL A 340 -5.14 19.83 10.27
CA VAL A 340 -4.30 19.72 9.07
C VAL A 340 -2.98 20.43 9.34
N CYS A 341 -1.93 20.13 8.56
CA CYS A 341 -0.61 20.70 8.83
C CYS A 341 0.16 20.98 7.53
N ASP A 342 0.90 22.08 7.49
CA ASP A 342 1.80 22.35 6.39
C ASP A 342 3.22 21.85 6.69
N ARG A 343 4.16 22.13 5.81
CA ARG A 343 5.59 21.76 5.94
C ARG A 343 6.32 22.49 7.08
N ASP A 344 5.69 23.51 7.67
CA ASP A 344 6.19 24.21 8.85
C ASP A 344 5.96 23.43 10.16
N GLY A 345 5.16 22.37 10.14
CA GLY A 345 4.86 21.55 11.32
C GLY A 345 3.86 22.20 12.28
N ILE A 346 3.13 23.22 11.85
CA ILE A 346 2.17 23.94 12.69
C ILE A 346 0.74 23.43 12.40
N PRO A 347 0.05 22.80 13.37
CA PRO A 347 -1.32 22.38 13.22
C PRO A 347 -2.25 23.54 12.90
N GLN A 348 -3.13 23.32 11.94
CA GLN A 348 -4.15 24.28 11.51
C GLN A 348 -5.55 23.65 11.56
N PRO A 349 -6.61 24.41 11.87
CA PRO A 349 -7.95 23.87 12.06
C PRO A 349 -8.64 23.46 10.76
N SER A 350 -8.22 23.98 9.60
CA SER A 350 -8.83 23.63 8.32
C SER A 350 -7.91 23.84 7.11
N LEU A 351 -8.32 23.27 5.95
CA LEU A 351 -7.55 23.27 4.71
C LEU A 351 -7.18 24.67 4.19
N GLU A 352 -7.99 25.67 4.45
CA GLU A 352 -7.77 27.06 3.97
C GLU A 352 -6.53 27.71 4.57
N TYR A 353 -6.07 27.23 5.75
CA TYR A 353 -4.88 27.77 6.43
C TYR A 353 -3.56 27.12 6.02
N ILE A 354 -3.59 26.10 5.17
CA ILE A 354 -2.37 25.43 4.67
C ILE A 354 -2.15 25.72 3.19
N GLY A 355 -0.89 25.66 2.74
CA GLY A 355 -0.48 25.93 1.38
C GLY A 355 -1.14 25.01 0.35
N TYR A 356 -1.30 25.52 -0.89
CA TYR A 356 -1.96 24.83 -2.00
C TYR A 356 -1.41 23.41 -2.23
N GLU A 357 -0.10 23.23 -2.15
CA GLU A 357 0.57 21.94 -2.39
C GLU A 357 0.13 20.91 -1.36
N ARG A 358 0.16 21.24 -0.06
CA ARG A 358 -0.28 20.33 0.99
C ARG A 358 -1.78 20.13 1.00
N ARG A 359 -2.56 21.17 0.77
CA ARG A 359 -4.03 21.10 0.69
C ARG A 359 -4.52 20.13 -0.40
N ASN A 360 -3.85 20.12 -1.55
CA ASN A 360 -4.27 19.33 -2.69
C ASN A 360 -3.48 18.02 -2.91
N GLY A 361 -2.23 17.96 -2.43
CA GLY A 361 -1.33 16.83 -2.62
C GLY A 361 -1.35 15.80 -1.49
N TYR A 362 -2.25 15.95 -0.50
CA TYR A 362 -2.30 15.06 0.66
C TYR A 362 -3.74 14.67 1.02
N GLY A 363 -3.92 13.47 1.58
CA GLY A 363 -5.23 12.96 1.99
C GLY A 363 -5.54 13.32 3.46
N TRP A 364 -6.06 14.52 3.70
CA TRP A 364 -6.36 15.01 5.05
C TRP A 364 -7.64 14.46 5.66
N TYR A 365 -8.56 13.97 4.83
CA TYR A 365 -9.86 13.46 5.26
C TYR A 365 -10.20 12.19 4.49
N GLY A 366 -11.00 11.31 5.08
CA GLY A 366 -11.46 10.09 4.46
C GLY A 366 -12.83 9.63 4.95
N THR A 367 -13.42 8.68 4.23
CA THR A 367 -14.70 8.05 4.54
C THR A 367 -14.57 6.58 4.91
N GLN A 368 -13.36 6.03 4.93
CA GLN A 368 -13.09 4.61 5.17
C GLN A 368 -13.68 4.07 6.48
N PRO A 369 -13.70 4.84 7.59
CA PRO A 369 -14.28 4.37 8.82
C PRO A 369 -15.78 4.06 8.75
N GLN A 370 -16.54 4.69 7.83
CA GLN A 370 -17.98 4.44 7.72
C GLN A 370 -18.26 2.95 7.45
N ASP A 371 -17.54 2.33 6.51
CA ASP A 371 -17.73 0.93 6.18
C ASP A 371 -17.38 -0.01 7.35
N ILE A 372 -16.37 0.33 8.13
CA ILE A 372 -16.00 -0.38 9.36
C ILE A 372 -17.13 -0.30 10.39
N ILE A 373 -17.63 0.91 10.66
CA ILE A 373 -18.71 1.18 11.63
C ILE A 373 -19.98 0.42 11.22
N ASP A 374 -20.33 0.43 9.94
CA ASP A 374 -21.52 -0.23 9.43
C ASP A 374 -21.45 -1.77 9.56
N ARG A 375 -20.27 -2.36 9.36
CA ARG A 375 -20.04 -3.82 9.48
C ARG A 375 -19.81 -4.29 10.92
N PHE A 376 -19.41 -3.43 11.82
CA PHE A 376 -19.00 -3.79 13.18
C PHE A 376 -20.07 -4.55 13.97
N PRO A 377 -21.39 -4.15 14.00
CA PRO A 377 -22.39 -4.90 14.76
C PRO A 377 -22.52 -6.36 14.32
N ALA A 378 -22.58 -6.60 13.02
CA ALA A 378 -22.67 -7.96 12.46
C ALA A 378 -21.41 -8.78 12.75
N TRP A 379 -20.23 -8.16 12.69
CA TRP A 379 -18.99 -8.82 13.06
C TRP A 379 -18.97 -9.21 14.54
N LEU A 380 -19.36 -8.31 15.44
CA LEU A 380 -19.38 -8.57 16.89
C LEU A 380 -20.35 -9.69 17.25
N ASP A 381 -21.52 -9.73 16.61
CA ASP A 381 -22.51 -10.80 16.80
C ASP A 381 -21.94 -12.15 16.30
N SER A 382 -21.26 -12.17 15.18
CA SER A 382 -20.62 -13.39 14.66
C SER A 382 -19.55 -13.94 15.59
N VAL A 383 -18.74 -13.07 16.20
CA VAL A 383 -17.72 -13.48 17.16
C VAL A 383 -18.35 -14.09 18.42
N ARG A 384 -19.40 -13.47 18.96
CA ARG A 384 -20.13 -13.96 20.15
C ARG A 384 -20.79 -15.31 19.92
N ASN A 385 -21.35 -15.53 18.73
CA ASN A 385 -22.01 -16.79 18.37
C ASN A 385 -21.01 -17.93 18.17
N ASN A 386 -19.79 -17.63 17.72
CA ASN A 386 -18.72 -18.62 17.53
C ASN A 386 -18.00 -18.98 18.84
N ALA A 387 -18.19 -18.20 19.89
CA ALA A 387 -17.60 -18.45 21.21
C ALA A 387 -18.50 -19.34 22.12
N GLN A 388 -19.72 -19.65 21.69
CA GLN A 388 -20.66 -20.58 22.35
C GLN A 388 -20.54 -21.99 21.79
#